data_567faff23bd978dbc34ed2ac08d33aa8
#
_entry.id   567faff23bd978dbc34ed2ac08d33aa8
#
_cell.length_a   1.000
_cell.length_b   1.000
_cell.length_c   1.000
_cell.angle_alpha   90.00
_cell.angle_beta   90.00
_cell.angle_gamma   90.00
#
_symmetry.space_group_name_H-M   'P 1'
#
loop_
_entity.id
_entity.type
_entity.pdbx_description
1 polymer ?
#
loop_
_entity_poly.entity_id
_entity_poly.type
_entity_poly.pdbx_seq_one_letter_code
_entity_poly.pdbx_strand_id
1 'polypeptide(L)'
;MFFLDFFMMGCSPFRKREQIKFSARGITYENALICNMKHLFLLLVISLSAFGQQKIPYGNNPKAGHYAAIRGINLYYEIYGKGAPLLFIHGNTGSIKDFSNQIPFFSKHYQVIIADNRSHGKSIDTQDSLSYEQMADDFAALLDHLKLDSVNVVGWSDGGINGLLLASRHPKKVMKLAVTGANLIPDPIKSTDPWVVEFVNKAIDSLQKAPVSEERNRMLKLTRLLVEQPHITHADLGKIECPTLVIGGDHDVILPHHTVEIASAIKRSYLWILPNSGHSTPVFYKNIFNSTVLDFLKTPYRKIE
;
A
#
# COMPACT_ATOMS: atom_id res chain seq x y z
N MET A 1 -4.35 -13.88 2.07
CA MET A 1 -3.93 -14.41 0.78
C MET A 1 -5.10 -14.53 -0.21
N PHE A 2 -6.34 -14.78 0.23
CA PHE A 2 -7.52 -14.90 -0.65
C PHE A 2 -8.06 -13.58 -1.22
N PHE A 3 -7.92 -12.45 -0.57
CA PHE A 3 -8.49 -11.17 -1.01
C PHE A 3 -7.66 -10.46 -2.10
N LEU A 4 -6.33 -10.54 -2.04
CA LEU A 4 -5.46 -9.90 -3.05
C LEU A 4 -5.43 -10.68 -4.37
N ASP A 5 -5.49 -12.02 -4.31
CA ASP A 5 -5.46 -12.88 -5.51
C ASP A 5 -6.73 -12.74 -6.38
N PHE A 6 -7.88 -12.39 -5.78
CA PHE A 6 -9.13 -12.20 -6.52
C PHE A 6 -9.15 -10.91 -7.35
N PHE A 7 -8.48 -9.85 -6.90
CA PHE A 7 -8.34 -8.61 -7.68
C PHE A 7 -7.31 -8.72 -8.83
N MET A 8 -6.53 -9.80 -8.88
CA MET A 8 -5.48 -10.03 -9.87
C MET A 8 -5.94 -10.81 -11.13
N MET A 9 -7.20 -11.29 -11.19
CA MET A 9 -7.68 -12.19 -12.27
C MET A 9 -8.35 -11.48 -13.47
N GLY A 10 -8.04 -10.25 -13.77
CA GLY A 10 -8.56 -9.56 -14.93
C GLY A 10 -7.50 -9.11 -15.93
N CYS A 11 -7.09 -9.97 -16.82
CA CYS A 11 -6.60 -9.78 -18.20
C CYS A 11 -5.39 -10.65 -18.53
N SER A 12 -5.62 -11.71 -19.32
CA SER A 12 -4.60 -12.36 -20.15
C SER A 12 -4.90 -12.06 -21.62
N PRO A 13 -3.89 -11.77 -22.44
CA PRO A 13 -3.90 -12.40 -23.74
C PRO A 13 -2.58 -13.08 -24.12
N PHE A 14 -2.73 -14.26 -24.63
CA PHE A 14 -1.83 -15.11 -25.43
C PHE A 14 -0.68 -14.41 -26.17
N ARG A 15 0.54 -14.95 -26.03
CA ARG A 15 1.58 -14.91 -27.06
C ARG A 15 2.26 -16.25 -27.24
N LYS A 16 2.22 -16.77 -28.49
CA LYS A 16 2.88 -17.99 -28.97
C LYS A 16 4.40 -17.87 -28.89
N ARG A 17 5.05 -18.97 -28.47
CA ARG A 17 6.51 -19.13 -28.57
C ARG A 17 6.86 -19.68 -29.94
N GLU A 18 7.74 -19.00 -30.67
CA GLU A 18 8.45 -19.54 -31.82
C GLU A 18 9.76 -20.19 -31.36
N GLN A 19 10.04 -21.38 -31.91
CA GLN A 19 11.27 -22.13 -31.68
C GLN A 19 12.31 -21.75 -32.76
N ILE A 20 13.50 -21.36 -32.32
CA ILE A 20 14.64 -21.12 -33.21
C ILE A 20 15.56 -22.34 -33.14
N LYS A 21 15.78 -22.96 -34.30
CA LYS A 21 16.74 -24.07 -34.48
C LYS A 21 18.12 -23.51 -34.82
N PHE A 22 19.15 -23.89 -34.06
CA PHE A 22 20.55 -23.63 -34.40
C PHE A 22 21.20 -24.86 -35.05
N SER A 23 21.90 -24.63 -36.19
CA SER A 23 22.75 -25.59 -36.87
C SER A 23 24.20 -25.36 -36.51
N ALA A 24 24.91 -26.44 -36.11
CA ALA A 24 26.35 -26.42 -35.79
C ALA A 24 27.18 -26.82 -37.00
N ARG A 25 28.18 -26.00 -37.40
CA ARG A 25 29.31 -26.42 -38.24
C ARG A 25 30.59 -25.66 -37.84
N GLY A 26 31.60 -26.44 -37.44
CA GLY A 26 33.03 -26.27 -37.72
C GLY A 26 33.83 -25.23 -36.95
N ILE A 27 34.56 -25.65 -35.90
CA ILE A 27 35.69 -24.90 -35.32
C ILE A 27 36.90 -25.85 -35.18
N THR A 28 38.06 -25.46 -35.77
CA THR A 28 39.33 -26.18 -35.76
C THR A 28 40.19 -25.90 -34.52
N TYR A 29 41.04 -26.84 -34.14
CA TYR A 29 41.68 -27.03 -32.82
C TYR A 29 42.78 -26.02 -32.39
N GLU A 30 43.20 -25.06 -33.22
CA GLU A 30 44.32 -24.17 -32.87
C GLU A 30 43.98 -22.93 -32.04
N ASN A 31 42.70 -22.64 -31.86
CA ASN A 31 42.24 -21.48 -31.06
C ASN A 31 41.79 -21.84 -29.62
N ALA A 32 42.00 -23.07 -29.18
CA ALA A 32 41.42 -23.58 -27.95
C ALA A 32 42.05 -23.04 -26.65
N LEU A 33 43.35 -22.68 -26.65
CA LEU A 33 44.02 -22.22 -25.40
C LEU A 33 43.74 -20.74 -25.07
N ILE A 34 43.69 -19.87 -26.07
CA ILE A 34 43.42 -18.43 -25.85
C ILE A 34 41.92 -18.24 -25.60
N CYS A 35 41.06 -19.08 -26.15
CA CYS A 35 39.62 -19.07 -25.89
C CYS A 35 39.30 -19.50 -24.46
N ASN A 36 40.06 -20.47 -23.89
CA ASN A 36 39.84 -20.96 -22.52
C ASN A 36 40.13 -19.88 -21.43
N MET A 37 41.14 -19.04 -21.60
CA MET A 37 41.42 -17.95 -20.63
C MET A 37 40.37 -16.86 -20.69
N LYS A 38 39.87 -16.50 -21.88
CA LYS A 38 38.79 -15.49 -22.02
C LYS A 38 37.46 -16.01 -21.48
N HIS A 39 37.16 -17.28 -21.66
CA HIS A 39 35.95 -17.93 -21.12
C HIS A 39 36.04 -18.12 -19.60
N LEU A 40 37.21 -18.40 -19.03
CA LEU A 40 37.42 -18.46 -17.58
C LEU A 40 37.24 -17.08 -16.94
N PHE A 41 37.73 -16.01 -17.59
CA PHE A 41 37.56 -14.64 -17.13
C PHE A 41 36.10 -14.17 -17.27
N LEU A 42 35.40 -14.57 -18.35
CA LEU A 42 33.99 -14.30 -18.55
C LEU A 42 33.12 -15.07 -17.55
N LEU A 43 33.45 -16.32 -17.23
CA LEU A 43 32.76 -17.11 -16.20
C LEU A 43 33.04 -16.53 -14.79
N LEU A 44 34.23 -15.98 -14.51
CA LEU A 44 34.54 -15.31 -13.25
C LEU A 44 33.77 -13.99 -13.11
N VAL A 45 33.60 -13.23 -14.19
CA VAL A 45 32.83 -11.98 -14.21
C VAL A 45 31.31 -12.27 -14.12
N ILE A 46 30.83 -13.36 -14.72
CA ILE A 46 29.43 -13.78 -14.62
C ILE A 46 29.12 -14.34 -13.22
N SER A 47 30.09 -15.03 -12.57
CA SER A 47 29.90 -15.50 -11.19
C SER A 47 29.88 -14.37 -10.14
N LEU A 48 30.56 -13.24 -10.42
CA LEU A 48 30.48 -12.04 -9.57
C LEU A 48 29.17 -11.26 -9.76
N SER A 49 28.49 -11.42 -10.90
CA SER A 49 27.17 -10.80 -11.14
C SER A 49 26.00 -11.67 -10.64
N ALA A 50 26.25 -12.91 -10.24
CA ALA A 50 25.27 -13.83 -9.68
C ALA A 50 25.09 -13.70 -8.16
N PHE A 51 25.58 -12.63 -7.52
CA PHE A 51 25.00 -12.18 -6.27
C PHE A 51 23.61 -11.61 -6.58
N GLY A 52 22.66 -12.53 -6.73
CA GLY A 52 21.26 -12.21 -6.86
C GLY A 52 20.89 -11.20 -5.78
N GLN A 53 20.40 -10.04 -6.19
CA GLN A 53 19.91 -9.01 -5.27
C GLN A 53 18.94 -9.70 -4.30
N GLN A 54 19.40 -9.94 -3.06
CA GLN A 54 18.60 -10.63 -2.07
C GLN A 54 17.32 -9.82 -1.89
N LYS A 55 16.19 -10.41 -2.30
CA LYS A 55 14.90 -9.73 -2.26
C LYS A 55 14.63 -9.33 -0.80
N ILE A 56 14.51 -8.04 -0.55
CA ILE A 56 14.23 -7.53 0.81
C ILE A 56 12.89 -8.13 1.27
N PRO A 57 12.86 -8.83 2.41
CA PRO A 57 11.64 -9.47 2.91
C PRO A 57 10.76 -8.45 3.66
N TYR A 58 10.18 -7.49 2.92
CA TYR A 58 9.28 -6.48 3.49
C TYR A 58 8.17 -7.14 4.32
N GLY A 59 7.89 -6.60 5.52
CA GLY A 59 7.00 -7.17 6.52
C GLY A 59 7.63 -8.30 7.36
N ASN A 60 8.88 -8.69 7.04
CA ASN A 60 9.64 -9.69 7.80
C ASN A 60 11.14 -9.42 7.73
N ASN A 61 11.56 -8.16 7.73
CA ASN A 61 12.95 -7.76 7.65
C ASN A 61 13.53 -7.52 9.04
N PRO A 62 14.35 -8.44 9.59
CA PRO A 62 14.88 -8.29 10.95
C PRO A 62 15.86 -7.12 11.10
N LYS A 63 16.37 -6.57 9.98
CA LYS A 63 17.28 -5.41 10.00
C LYS A 63 16.53 -4.07 10.04
N ALA A 64 15.24 -4.05 9.71
CA ALA A 64 14.41 -2.84 9.63
C ALA A 64 13.20 -2.89 10.54
N GLY A 65 12.88 -4.08 11.09
CA GLY A 65 11.70 -4.35 11.88
C GLY A 65 11.86 -4.01 13.35
N HIS A 66 10.81 -3.39 13.89
CA HIS A 66 10.71 -2.95 15.28
C HIS A 66 9.29 -3.20 15.80
N TYR A 67 9.14 -3.16 17.13
CA TYR A 67 7.84 -3.16 17.79
C TYR A 67 7.68 -1.91 18.67
N ALA A 68 6.48 -1.34 18.66
CA ALA A 68 6.09 -0.28 19.58
C ALA A 68 4.92 -0.77 20.46
N ALA A 69 5.09 -0.72 21.77
CA ALA A 69 4.01 -0.97 22.73
C ALA A 69 3.12 0.28 22.80
N ILE A 70 2.01 0.28 22.09
CA ILE A 70 1.08 1.41 21.98
C ILE A 70 -0.36 0.94 22.09
N ARG A 71 -1.18 1.68 22.82
CA ARG A 71 -2.63 1.52 22.90
C ARG A 71 -3.10 0.05 23.05
N GLY A 72 -2.36 -0.73 23.87
CA GLY A 72 -2.69 -2.12 24.22
C GLY A 72 -2.27 -3.18 23.23
N ILE A 73 -1.49 -2.85 22.19
CA ILE A 73 -0.90 -3.80 21.28
C ILE A 73 0.62 -3.58 21.14
N ASN A 74 1.32 -4.60 20.61
CA ASN A 74 2.67 -4.47 20.08
C ASN A 74 2.56 -4.26 18.56
N LEU A 75 2.59 -2.99 18.14
CA LEU A 75 2.50 -2.63 16.72
C LEU A 75 3.85 -2.86 16.05
N TYR A 76 3.88 -3.70 15.02
CA TYR A 76 5.07 -3.98 14.22
C TYR A 76 5.23 -2.93 13.12
N TYR A 77 6.45 -2.40 12.97
CA TYR A 77 6.77 -1.45 11.91
C TYR A 77 8.19 -1.67 11.38
N GLU A 78 8.44 -1.19 10.16
CA GLU A 78 9.74 -1.19 9.52
C GLU A 78 10.12 0.23 9.07
N ILE A 79 11.44 0.54 9.14
CA ILE A 79 11.97 1.84 8.70
C ILE A 79 13.01 1.63 7.61
N TYR A 80 12.88 2.41 6.52
CA TYR A 80 13.77 2.37 5.37
C TYR A 80 14.20 3.77 4.91
N GLY A 81 15.45 3.91 4.48
CA GLY A 81 15.97 5.19 4.02
C GLY A 81 16.27 6.17 5.15
N LYS A 82 16.45 7.44 4.78
CA LYS A 82 16.77 8.56 5.69
C LYS A 82 16.16 9.85 5.14
N GLY A 83 16.07 10.88 5.98
CA GLY A 83 15.57 12.21 5.59
C GLY A 83 14.22 12.53 6.24
N ALA A 84 13.41 13.35 5.57
CA ALA A 84 12.08 13.71 6.06
C ALA A 84 11.20 12.46 6.23
N PRO A 85 10.39 12.36 7.31
CA PRO A 85 9.58 11.18 7.56
C PRO A 85 8.39 11.07 6.60
N LEU A 86 8.13 9.85 6.14
CA LEU A 86 7.01 9.47 5.27
C LEU A 86 6.37 8.19 5.80
N LEU A 87 5.13 8.27 6.28
CA LEU A 87 4.35 7.14 6.75
C LEU A 87 3.54 6.55 5.61
N PHE A 88 3.67 5.23 5.37
CA PHE A 88 2.79 4.44 4.51
C PHE A 88 1.79 3.65 5.36
N ILE A 89 0.52 3.61 4.91
CA ILE A 89 -0.56 2.88 5.58
C ILE A 89 -1.23 1.95 4.55
N HIS A 90 -1.17 0.63 4.78
CA HIS A 90 -1.72 -0.39 3.89
C HIS A 90 -3.23 -0.60 4.05
N GLY A 91 -3.84 -1.30 3.10
CA GLY A 91 -5.27 -1.61 3.05
C GLY A 91 -5.70 -2.78 3.94
N ASN A 92 -7.01 -3.11 3.88
CA ASN A 92 -7.61 -4.23 4.61
C ASN A 92 -6.94 -5.56 4.24
N THR A 93 -6.78 -6.44 5.23
CA THR A 93 -6.11 -7.75 5.12
C THR A 93 -4.68 -7.69 4.58
N GLY A 94 -4.16 -6.49 4.34
CA GLY A 94 -2.83 -6.23 3.83
C GLY A 94 -1.72 -6.33 4.89
N SER A 95 -0.56 -5.83 4.51
CA SER A 95 0.63 -5.74 5.37
C SER A 95 1.66 -4.80 4.76
N ILE A 96 2.77 -4.60 5.43
CA ILE A 96 3.95 -3.89 4.91
C ILE A 96 4.33 -4.31 3.48
N LYS A 97 4.13 -5.58 3.10
CA LYS A 97 4.46 -6.13 1.77
C LYS A 97 3.74 -5.43 0.62
N ASP A 98 2.58 -4.87 0.85
CA ASP A 98 1.75 -4.27 -0.21
C ASP A 98 2.41 -3.05 -0.84
N PHE A 99 3.30 -2.40 -0.09
CA PHE A 99 4.11 -1.29 -0.58
C PHE A 99 5.52 -1.69 -1.08
N SER A 100 5.72 -2.96 -1.44
CA SER A 100 7.02 -3.46 -1.96
C SER A 100 7.50 -2.74 -3.23
N ASN A 101 6.63 -2.09 -3.99
CA ASN A 101 6.96 -1.23 -5.13
C ASN A 101 7.31 0.21 -4.72
N GLN A 102 6.74 0.70 -3.61
CA GLN A 102 6.87 2.07 -3.13
C GLN A 102 8.07 2.23 -2.21
N ILE A 103 8.28 1.30 -1.28
CA ILE A 103 9.36 1.35 -0.29
C ILE A 103 10.73 1.61 -0.95
N PRO A 104 11.20 0.82 -1.96
CA PRO A 104 12.51 1.02 -2.56
C PRO A 104 12.62 2.31 -3.40
N PHE A 105 11.50 2.85 -3.84
CA PHE A 105 11.47 4.13 -4.56
C PHE A 105 11.57 5.30 -3.59
N PHE A 106 10.68 5.36 -2.60
CA PHE A 106 10.60 6.50 -1.67
C PHE A 106 11.73 6.53 -0.65
N SER A 107 12.30 5.38 -0.26
CA SER A 107 13.44 5.32 0.66
C SER A 107 14.73 5.99 0.12
N LYS A 108 14.78 6.31 -1.16
CA LYS A 108 15.85 7.13 -1.77
C LYS A 108 15.70 8.63 -1.43
N HIS A 109 14.52 9.06 -0.99
CA HIS A 109 14.16 10.47 -0.79
C HIS A 109 13.68 10.78 0.62
N TYR A 110 13.16 9.78 1.34
CA TYR A 110 12.50 9.91 2.64
C TYR A 110 12.96 8.82 3.61
N GLN A 111 12.81 9.09 4.90
CA GLN A 111 12.73 8.05 5.89
C GLN A 111 11.32 7.44 5.82
N VAL A 112 11.20 6.31 5.15
CA VAL A 112 9.93 5.58 5.01
C VAL A 112 9.66 4.80 6.29
N ILE A 113 8.53 5.08 6.91
CA ILE A 113 7.98 4.38 8.07
C ILE A 113 6.75 3.64 7.56
N ILE A 114 6.65 2.35 7.82
CA ILE A 114 5.50 1.56 7.46
C ILE A 114 5.21 0.53 8.55
N ALA A 115 3.96 0.42 8.97
CA ALA A 115 3.54 -0.50 10.02
C ALA A 115 2.50 -1.49 9.50
N ASP A 116 2.47 -2.68 10.11
CA ASP A 116 1.29 -3.53 10.01
C ASP A 116 0.19 -2.90 10.87
N ASN A 117 -0.96 -2.61 10.29
CA ASN A 117 -2.10 -2.03 11.01
C ASN A 117 -2.56 -2.95 12.15
N ARG A 118 -3.26 -2.41 13.15
CA ARG A 118 -3.89 -3.22 14.22
C ARG A 118 -4.67 -4.39 13.61
N SER A 119 -4.52 -5.58 14.18
CA SER A 119 -5.08 -6.86 13.68
C SER A 119 -4.55 -7.35 12.34
N HIS A 120 -3.50 -6.73 11.79
CA HIS A 120 -2.87 -7.14 10.53
C HIS A 120 -1.43 -7.60 10.74
N GLY A 121 -0.94 -8.44 9.83
CA GLY A 121 0.45 -8.87 9.79
C GLY A 121 0.96 -9.36 11.14
N LYS A 122 1.96 -8.67 11.69
CA LYS A 122 2.56 -8.97 12.99
C LYS A 122 2.00 -8.12 14.15
N SER A 123 1.08 -7.19 13.87
CA SER A 123 0.42 -6.36 14.88
C SER A 123 -0.81 -7.06 15.42
N ILE A 124 -0.59 -8.05 16.29
CA ILE A 124 -1.67 -8.88 16.86
C ILE A 124 -2.51 -8.04 17.82
N ASP A 125 -3.82 -8.16 17.69
CA ASP A 125 -4.82 -7.53 18.55
C ASP A 125 -5.88 -8.55 18.96
N THR A 126 -6.05 -8.72 20.26
CA THR A 126 -6.98 -9.68 20.86
C THR A 126 -8.34 -9.06 21.20
N GLN A 127 -8.55 -7.77 20.96
CA GLN A 127 -9.83 -7.12 21.20
C GLN A 127 -10.87 -7.57 20.17
N ASP A 128 -12.13 -7.68 20.59
CA ASP A 128 -13.23 -8.11 19.72
C ASP A 128 -13.67 -7.02 18.73
N SER A 129 -13.47 -5.76 19.08
CA SER A 129 -13.83 -4.60 18.25
C SER A 129 -12.63 -4.02 17.52
N LEU A 130 -12.88 -3.45 16.35
CA LEU A 130 -11.90 -2.70 15.56
C LEU A 130 -12.58 -1.52 14.88
N SER A 131 -11.95 -0.36 14.87
CA SER A 131 -12.41 0.80 14.10
C SER A 131 -11.27 1.51 13.39
N TYR A 132 -11.59 2.25 12.34
CA TYR A 132 -10.61 3.09 11.64
C TYR A 132 -10.11 4.24 12.52
N GLU A 133 -10.96 4.80 13.39
CA GLU A 133 -10.58 5.82 14.36
C GLU A 133 -9.53 5.29 15.34
N GLN A 134 -9.73 4.04 15.82
CA GLN A 134 -8.75 3.38 16.69
C GLN A 134 -7.41 3.20 15.99
N MET A 135 -7.42 2.76 14.73
CA MET A 135 -6.18 2.60 13.94
C MET A 135 -5.51 3.94 13.62
N ALA A 136 -6.27 4.99 13.32
CA ALA A 136 -5.72 6.32 13.13
C ALA A 136 -5.03 6.86 14.39
N ASP A 137 -5.64 6.63 15.57
CA ASP A 137 -5.06 7.00 16.86
C ASP A 137 -3.81 6.14 17.18
N ASP A 138 -3.75 4.88 16.72
CA ASP A 138 -2.54 4.03 16.83
C ASP A 138 -1.39 4.62 16.02
N PHE A 139 -1.64 5.12 14.81
CA PHE A 139 -0.63 5.81 14.01
C PHE A 139 -0.15 7.10 14.68
N ALA A 140 -1.06 7.89 15.25
CA ALA A 140 -0.67 9.07 16.01
C ALA A 140 0.24 8.70 17.19
N ALA A 141 -0.08 7.65 17.93
CA ALA A 141 0.74 7.13 19.03
C ALA A 141 2.08 6.53 18.55
N LEU A 142 2.12 5.90 17.35
CA LEU A 142 3.38 5.46 16.74
C LEU A 142 4.30 6.65 16.44
N LEU A 143 3.76 7.76 15.93
CA LEU A 143 4.53 8.97 15.67
C LEU A 143 5.08 9.57 16.97
N ASP A 144 4.28 9.57 18.05
CA ASP A 144 4.74 9.99 19.39
C ASP A 144 5.86 9.08 19.90
N HIS A 145 5.72 7.76 19.77
CA HIS A 145 6.74 6.79 20.15
C HIS A 145 8.06 7.04 19.40
N LEU A 146 7.98 7.40 18.12
CA LEU A 146 9.13 7.72 17.28
C LEU A 146 9.66 9.16 17.49
N LYS A 147 9.02 9.95 18.35
CA LYS A 147 9.33 11.35 18.63
C LYS A 147 9.27 12.22 17.37
N LEU A 148 8.29 11.96 16.51
CA LEU A 148 8.02 12.70 15.29
C LEU A 148 6.83 13.63 15.52
N ASP A 149 7.06 14.92 15.36
CA ASP A 149 5.99 15.92 15.50
C ASP A 149 5.00 15.84 14.35
N SER A 150 5.51 15.69 13.12
CA SER A 150 4.68 15.60 11.93
C SER A 150 5.39 14.82 10.81
N VAL A 151 4.59 14.18 9.93
CA VAL A 151 5.08 13.37 8.82
C VAL A 151 4.26 13.62 7.55
N ASN A 152 4.80 13.26 6.38
CA ASN A 152 3.99 13.02 5.20
C ASN A 152 3.31 11.66 5.31
N VAL A 153 2.10 11.51 4.74
CA VAL A 153 1.33 10.26 4.81
C VAL A 153 0.90 9.84 3.40
N VAL A 154 1.03 8.55 3.12
CA VAL A 154 0.48 7.91 1.91
C VAL A 154 -0.34 6.71 2.36
N GLY A 155 -1.64 6.69 2.05
CA GLY A 155 -2.55 5.62 2.41
C GLY A 155 -3.25 4.99 1.20
N TRP A 156 -3.42 3.67 1.22
CA TRP A 156 -4.14 2.92 0.17
C TRP A 156 -5.31 2.15 0.78
N SER A 157 -6.52 2.28 0.18
CA SER A 157 -7.75 1.60 0.63
C SER A 157 -8.06 1.97 2.08
N ASP A 158 -8.19 1.00 3.00
CA ASP A 158 -8.32 1.25 4.44
C ASP A 158 -7.20 2.17 4.97
N GLY A 159 -5.99 2.07 4.40
CA GLY A 159 -4.90 2.99 4.72
C GLY A 159 -5.19 4.42 4.30
N GLY A 160 -5.95 4.63 3.24
CA GLY A 160 -6.45 5.94 2.82
C GLY A 160 -7.49 6.48 3.79
N ILE A 161 -8.42 5.63 4.27
CA ILE A 161 -9.39 5.96 5.33
C ILE A 161 -8.65 6.38 6.62
N ASN A 162 -7.69 5.56 7.04
CA ASN A 162 -6.85 5.85 8.20
C ASN A 162 -6.05 7.16 8.03
N GLY A 163 -5.56 7.44 6.81
CA GLY A 163 -4.87 8.70 6.50
C GLY A 163 -5.79 9.92 6.65
N LEU A 164 -7.03 9.85 6.14
CA LEU A 164 -8.05 10.91 6.31
C LEU A 164 -8.38 11.12 7.79
N LEU A 165 -8.59 10.04 8.54
CA LEU A 165 -8.87 10.12 9.98
C LEU A 165 -7.66 10.62 10.77
N LEU A 166 -6.46 10.20 10.46
CA LEU A 166 -5.25 10.71 11.10
C LEU A 166 -5.12 12.22 10.88
N ALA A 167 -5.33 12.70 9.65
CA ALA A 167 -5.24 14.12 9.32
C ALA A 167 -6.37 14.97 9.93
N SER A 168 -7.59 14.43 10.06
CA SER A 168 -8.72 15.15 10.64
C SER A 168 -8.71 15.18 12.17
N ARG A 169 -8.26 14.08 12.81
CA ARG A 169 -8.23 13.94 14.29
C ARG A 169 -6.95 14.48 14.90
N HIS A 170 -5.84 14.41 14.17
CA HIS A 170 -4.51 14.83 14.59
C HIS A 170 -3.84 15.75 13.55
N PRO A 171 -4.46 16.90 13.19
CA PRO A 171 -4.05 17.72 12.04
C PRO A 171 -2.59 18.19 12.12
N LYS A 172 -2.05 18.39 13.32
CA LYS A 172 -0.65 18.80 13.51
C LYS A 172 0.36 17.70 13.18
N LYS A 173 -0.08 16.42 13.10
CA LYS A 173 0.80 15.29 12.81
C LYS A 173 0.97 15.01 11.33
N VAL A 174 0.21 15.65 10.45
CA VAL A 174 0.26 15.39 9.00
C VAL A 174 0.68 16.64 8.25
N MET A 175 1.85 16.60 7.61
CA MET A 175 2.36 17.69 6.77
C MET A 175 1.71 17.71 5.40
N LYS A 176 1.60 16.56 4.75
CA LYS A 176 0.89 16.32 3.48
C LYS A 176 0.30 14.93 3.50
N LEU A 177 -0.83 14.78 2.82
CA LEU A 177 -1.57 13.52 2.74
C LEU A 177 -1.81 13.13 1.28
N ALA A 178 -1.47 11.90 0.88
CA ALA A 178 -1.93 11.31 -0.37
C ALA A 178 -2.75 10.05 -0.04
N VAL A 179 -3.98 9.98 -0.55
CA VAL A 179 -4.88 8.82 -0.33
C VAL A 179 -5.36 8.28 -1.66
N THR A 180 -5.42 6.96 -1.79
CA THR A 180 -5.97 6.29 -2.98
C THR A 180 -6.97 5.22 -2.59
N GLY A 181 -8.13 5.20 -3.25
CA GLY A 181 -9.17 4.19 -3.03
C GLY A 181 -9.79 4.23 -1.63
N ALA A 182 -9.92 5.40 -1.02
CA ALA A 182 -10.58 5.59 0.27
C ALA A 182 -12.07 5.87 0.08
N ASN A 183 -12.90 5.46 1.06
CA ASN A 183 -14.30 5.82 1.15
C ASN A 183 -14.63 6.48 2.49
N LEU A 184 -15.75 7.20 2.56
CA LEU A 184 -16.24 7.88 3.76
C LEU A 184 -17.29 7.07 4.51
N ILE A 185 -18.03 6.25 3.78
CA ILE A 185 -19.15 5.43 4.28
C ILE A 185 -19.16 4.10 3.52
N PRO A 186 -19.65 3.00 4.12
CA PRO A 186 -19.80 1.71 3.45
C PRO A 186 -21.15 1.62 2.69
N ASP A 187 -21.38 2.51 1.73
CA ASP A 187 -22.66 2.62 1.01
C ASP A 187 -22.51 2.06 -0.42
N PRO A 188 -23.29 1.02 -0.81
CA PRO A 188 -23.17 0.37 -2.11
C PRO A 188 -23.67 1.21 -3.30
N ILE A 189 -24.20 2.39 -3.06
CA ILE A 189 -24.70 3.29 -4.10
C ILE A 189 -23.87 4.56 -4.19
N LYS A 190 -23.45 5.07 -3.02
CA LYS A 190 -22.79 6.38 -2.93
C LYS A 190 -21.26 6.28 -2.97
N SER A 191 -20.69 5.20 -2.45
CA SER A 191 -19.23 5.14 -2.26
C SER A 191 -18.57 3.93 -2.90
N THR A 192 -19.21 2.77 -2.89
CA THR A 192 -18.58 1.49 -3.23
C THR A 192 -19.42 0.74 -4.25
N ASP A 193 -18.78 0.04 -5.17
CA ASP A 193 -19.49 -0.79 -6.16
C ASP A 193 -20.35 -1.86 -5.45
N PRO A 194 -21.64 -2.02 -5.80
CA PRO A 194 -22.56 -2.95 -5.14
C PRO A 194 -22.07 -4.39 -5.06
N TRP A 195 -21.37 -4.88 -6.09
CA TRP A 195 -20.87 -6.25 -6.09
C TRP A 195 -19.84 -6.51 -4.97
N VAL A 196 -19.07 -5.48 -4.58
CA VAL A 196 -18.09 -5.58 -3.47
C VAL A 196 -18.82 -5.83 -2.16
N VAL A 197 -19.88 -5.06 -1.90
CA VAL A 197 -20.67 -5.21 -0.68
C VAL A 197 -21.33 -6.61 -0.62
N GLU A 198 -21.87 -7.08 -1.75
CA GLU A 198 -22.42 -8.44 -1.84
C GLU A 198 -21.36 -9.51 -1.58
N PHE A 199 -20.17 -9.36 -2.18
CA PHE A 199 -19.04 -10.26 -1.98
C PHE A 199 -18.59 -10.29 -0.52
N VAL A 200 -18.45 -9.13 0.12
CA VAL A 200 -18.04 -9.00 1.52
C VAL A 200 -19.07 -9.65 2.44
N ASN A 201 -20.36 -9.44 2.21
CA ASN A 201 -21.43 -10.09 3.00
C ASN A 201 -21.40 -11.62 2.88
N LYS A 202 -21.19 -12.16 1.67
CA LYS A 202 -20.99 -13.61 1.47
C LYS A 202 -19.75 -14.15 2.21
N ALA A 203 -18.68 -13.37 2.25
CA ALA A 203 -17.47 -13.72 3.00
C ALA A 203 -17.73 -13.73 4.52
N ILE A 204 -18.50 -12.77 5.05
CA ILE A 204 -18.93 -12.73 6.45
C ILE A 204 -19.74 -13.98 6.78
N ASP A 205 -20.75 -14.31 5.97
CA ASP A 205 -21.60 -15.50 6.16
C ASP A 205 -20.77 -16.80 6.17
N SER A 206 -19.80 -16.91 5.28
CA SER A 206 -18.88 -18.04 5.21
C SER A 206 -18.00 -18.14 6.46
N LEU A 207 -17.42 -17.01 6.89
CA LEU A 207 -16.60 -16.96 8.09
C LEU A 207 -17.40 -17.28 9.36
N GLN A 208 -18.67 -16.85 9.45
CA GLN A 208 -19.52 -17.16 10.58
C GLN A 208 -19.82 -18.66 10.73
N LYS A 209 -19.91 -19.37 9.60
CA LYS A 209 -20.15 -20.83 9.56
C LYS A 209 -18.88 -21.67 9.74
N ALA A 210 -17.71 -21.07 9.58
CA ALA A 210 -16.42 -21.74 9.72
C ALA A 210 -16.12 -22.09 11.19
N PRO A 211 -15.31 -23.14 11.48
CA PRO A 211 -14.88 -23.46 12.83
C PRO A 211 -14.22 -22.26 13.53
N VAL A 212 -14.51 -22.09 14.80
CA VAL A 212 -13.98 -20.99 15.61
C VAL A 212 -12.46 -21.16 15.78
N SER A 213 -11.71 -20.13 15.43
CA SER A 213 -10.26 -20.01 15.63
C SER A 213 -9.88 -18.54 15.74
N GLU A 214 -8.70 -18.25 16.26
CA GLU A 214 -8.17 -16.88 16.34
C GLU A 214 -8.10 -16.24 14.95
N GLU A 215 -7.61 -16.97 13.96
CA GLU A 215 -7.51 -16.50 12.58
C GLU A 215 -8.89 -16.22 11.98
N ARG A 216 -9.87 -17.12 12.18
CA ARG A 216 -11.27 -16.92 11.74
C ARG A 216 -11.88 -15.67 12.40
N ASN A 217 -11.68 -15.48 13.70
CA ASN A 217 -12.22 -14.33 14.42
C ASN A 217 -11.56 -13.04 13.94
N ARG A 218 -10.23 -13.06 13.72
CA ARG A 218 -9.48 -11.94 13.13
C ARG A 218 -10.00 -11.59 11.74
N MET A 219 -10.16 -12.57 10.85
CA MET A 219 -10.67 -12.36 9.50
C MET A 219 -12.11 -11.85 9.50
N LEU A 220 -12.97 -12.36 10.38
CA LEU A 220 -14.34 -11.89 10.51
C LEU A 220 -14.39 -10.42 10.96
N LYS A 221 -13.56 -10.02 11.93
CA LYS A 221 -13.43 -8.65 12.40
C LYS A 221 -13.01 -7.71 11.28
N LEU A 222 -11.97 -8.07 10.51
CA LEU A 222 -11.48 -7.29 9.38
C LEU A 222 -12.49 -7.19 8.22
N THR A 223 -13.21 -8.29 7.95
CA THR A 223 -14.20 -8.32 6.87
C THR A 223 -15.42 -7.47 7.22
N ARG A 224 -15.89 -7.52 8.48
CA ARG A 224 -17.00 -6.66 8.96
C ARG A 224 -16.68 -5.18 8.87
N LEU A 225 -15.44 -4.80 9.14
CA LEU A 225 -15.01 -3.40 9.06
C LEU A 225 -15.36 -2.77 7.70
N LEU A 226 -15.25 -3.54 6.59
CA LEU A 226 -15.53 -3.06 5.23
C LEU A 226 -17.00 -2.69 4.96
N VAL A 227 -17.96 -3.23 5.73
CA VAL A 227 -19.40 -2.99 5.55
C VAL A 227 -20.05 -2.30 6.72
N GLU A 228 -19.34 -2.19 7.85
CA GLU A 228 -19.83 -1.52 9.05
C GLU A 228 -19.22 -0.12 9.20
N GLN A 229 -18.12 0.18 8.51
CA GLN A 229 -17.36 1.43 8.63
C GLN A 229 -16.72 1.83 7.27
N PRO A 230 -16.20 3.07 7.13
CA PRO A 230 -16.17 4.17 8.11
C PRO A 230 -17.46 4.97 8.15
N HIS A 231 -17.48 5.99 9.03
CA HIS A 231 -18.53 7.02 9.09
C HIS A 231 -17.89 8.42 9.16
N ILE A 232 -17.15 8.79 8.13
CA ILE A 232 -16.46 10.08 8.04
C ILE A 232 -17.41 11.11 7.44
N THR A 233 -17.60 12.23 8.13
CA THR A 233 -18.44 13.32 7.64
C THR A 233 -17.65 14.38 6.86
N HIS A 234 -18.34 15.20 6.07
CA HIS A 234 -17.72 16.37 5.44
C HIS A 234 -17.16 17.35 6.48
N ALA A 235 -17.79 17.44 7.65
CA ALA A 235 -17.28 18.25 8.75
C ALA A 235 -15.94 17.71 9.29
N ASP A 236 -15.73 16.40 9.28
CA ASP A 236 -14.44 15.80 9.64
C ASP A 236 -13.38 16.09 8.59
N LEU A 237 -13.71 15.98 7.29
CA LEU A 237 -12.81 16.34 6.20
C LEU A 237 -12.44 17.82 6.22
N GLY A 238 -13.37 18.70 6.63
CA GLY A 238 -13.13 20.13 6.81
C GLY A 238 -12.08 20.47 7.88
N LYS A 239 -11.74 19.53 8.79
CA LYS A 239 -10.68 19.67 9.81
C LYS A 239 -9.29 19.39 9.26
N ILE A 240 -9.18 18.81 8.06
CA ILE A 240 -7.89 18.51 7.43
C ILE A 240 -7.25 19.82 6.97
N GLU A 241 -6.12 20.16 7.58
CA GLU A 241 -5.40 21.42 7.34
C GLU A 241 -4.27 21.25 6.30
N CYS A 242 -3.75 20.04 6.15
CA CYS A 242 -2.61 19.77 5.27
C CYS A 242 -3.05 19.71 3.79
N PRO A 243 -2.14 20.01 2.84
CA PRO A 243 -2.37 19.70 1.43
C PRO A 243 -2.63 18.21 1.24
N THR A 244 -3.69 17.88 0.49
CA THR A 244 -4.14 16.49 0.31
C THR A 244 -4.28 16.16 -1.17
N LEU A 245 -3.66 15.08 -1.63
CA LEU A 245 -3.85 14.49 -2.95
C LEU A 245 -4.80 13.31 -2.84
N VAL A 246 -6.00 13.43 -3.40
CA VAL A 246 -7.02 12.39 -3.46
C VAL A 246 -6.95 11.70 -4.80
N ILE A 247 -6.73 10.38 -4.78
CA ILE A 247 -6.43 9.56 -5.96
C ILE A 247 -7.50 8.47 -6.09
N GLY A 248 -7.94 8.19 -7.32
CA GLY A 248 -8.79 7.05 -7.65
C GLY A 248 -8.53 6.54 -9.06
N GLY A 249 -8.98 5.34 -9.37
CA GLY A 249 -9.09 4.84 -10.73
C GLY A 249 -10.48 5.16 -11.30
N ASP A 250 -10.60 5.27 -12.61
CA ASP A 250 -11.92 5.45 -13.29
C ASP A 250 -12.77 4.17 -13.28
N HIS A 251 -12.15 3.02 -12.95
CA HIS A 251 -12.78 1.71 -12.78
C HIS A 251 -12.49 1.15 -11.37
N ASP A 252 -12.33 2.03 -10.36
CA ASP A 252 -12.11 1.64 -8.98
C ASP A 252 -13.42 1.10 -8.37
N VAL A 253 -13.30 0.19 -7.41
CA VAL A 253 -14.40 -0.28 -6.58
C VAL A 253 -14.94 0.83 -5.66
N ILE A 254 -14.14 1.82 -5.37
CA ILE A 254 -14.60 3.09 -4.80
C ILE A 254 -15.02 3.98 -5.98
N LEU A 255 -16.30 4.30 -6.03
CA LEU A 255 -16.89 4.98 -7.17
C LEU A 255 -16.20 6.33 -7.45
N PRO A 256 -15.86 6.66 -8.71
CA PRO A 256 -15.12 7.88 -9.03
C PRO A 256 -15.77 9.16 -8.51
N HIS A 257 -17.11 9.26 -8.51
CA HIS A 257 -17.81 10.42 -7.97
C HIS A 257 -17.60 10.58 -6.45
N HIS A 258 -17.42 9.47 -5.71
CA HIS A 258 -17.10 9.50 -4.29
C HIS A 258 -15.67 9.99 -4.04
N THR A 259 -14.71 9.61 -4.90
CA THR A 259 -13.36 10.17 -4.87
C THR A 259 -13.37 11.69 -5.11
N VAL A 260 -14.21 12.17 -6.04
CA VAL A 260 -14.45 13.61 -6.27
C VAL A 260 -15.07 14.28 -5.05
N GLU A 261 -16.05 13.64 -4.40
CA GLU A 261 -16.69 14.12 -3.17
C GLU A 261 -15.66 14.35 -2.06
N ILE A 262 -14.78 13.36 -1.80
CA ILE A 262 -13.71 13.47 -0.81
C ILE A 262 -12.81 14.68 -1.11
N ALA A 263 -12.35 14.81 -2.35
CA ALA A 263 -11.50 15.92 -2.74
C ALA A 263 -12.19 17.28 -2.57
N SER A 264 -13.49 17.36 -2.91
CA SER A 264 -14.28 18.60 -2.82
C SER A 264 -14.51 19.06 -1.38
N ALA A 265 -14.53 18.14 -0.41
CA ALA A 265 -14.74 18.44 1.00
C ALA A 265 -13.47 18.90 1.74
N ILE A 266 -12.29 18.77 1.14
CA ILE A 266 -11.00 19.15 1.74
C ILE A 266 -10.51 20.47 1.15
N LYS A 267 -10.27 21.48 1.99
CA LYS A 267 -9.95 22.86 1.57
C LYS A 267 -8.70 22.97 0.68
N ARG A 268 -7.70 22.14 0.92
CA ARG A 268 -6.38 22.20 0.26
C ARG A 268 -6.13 20.89 -0.49
N SER A 269 -7.08 20.48 -1.34
CA SER A 269 -7.02 19.23 -2.06
C SER A 269 -6.56 19.39 -3.51
N TYR A 270 -6.03 18.29 -4.02
CA TYR A 270 -5.85 18.00 -5.45
C TYR A 270 -6.56 16.68 -5.75
N LEU A 271 -7.12 16.57 -6.93
CA LEU A 271 -7.80 15.37 -7.41
C LEU A 271 -7.01 14.76 -8.58
N TRP A 272 -6.82 13.43 -8.54
CA TRP A 272 -6.22 12.70 -9.63
C TRP A 272 -6.98 11.40 -9.88
N ILE A 273 -7.73 11.33 -10.99
CA ILE A 273 -8.39 10.12 -11.45
C ILE A 273 -7.55 9.52 -12.57
N LEU A 274 -7.08 8.28 -12.38
CA LEU A 274 -6.29 7.58 -13.39
C LEU A 274 -7.21 6.87 -14.38
N PRO A 275 -7.02 7.10 -15.69
CA PRO A 275 -7.76 6.38 -16.70
C PRO A 275 -7.32 4.91 -16.77
N ASN A 276 -8.29 4.02 -17.06
CA ASN A 276 -8.08 2.56 -17.16
C ASN A 276 -7.46 1.93 -15.91
N SER A 277 -7.78 2.47 -14.74
CA SER A 277 -7.24 2.02 -13.46
C SER A 277 -8.35 1.60 -12.50
N GLY A 278 -8.15 0.44 -11.85
CA GLY A 278 -8.98 -0.03 -10.74
C GLY A 278 -8.37 0.31 -9.38
N HIS A 279 -8.77 -0.45 -8.36
CA HIS A 279 -8.41 -0.23 -6.96
C HIS A 279 -6.90 -0.34 -6.64
N SER A 280 -6.17 -1.13 -7.42
CA SER A 280 -4.76 -1.44 -7.19
C SER A 280 -3.80 -0.51 -7.94
N THR A 281 -4.12 0.79 -8.02
CA THR A 281 -3.29 1.82 -8.67
C THR A 281 -1.81 1.77 -8.25
N PRO A 282 -1.45 1.64 -6.95
CA PRO A 282 -0.04 1.58 -6.53
C PRO A 282 0.73 0.37 -7.06
N VAL A 283 0.02 -0.68 -7.47
CA VAL A 283 0.61 -1.93 -7.97
C VAL A 283 0.76 -1.89 -9.49
N PHE A 284 -0.35 -1.69 -10.20
CA PHE A 284 -0.37 -1.77 -11.67
C PHE A 284 0.22 -0.53 -12.34
N TYR A 285 0.04 0.64 -11.72
CA TYR A 285 0.54 1.93 -12.23
C TYR A 285 1.68 2.50 -11.37
N LYS A 286 2.47 1.61 -10.74
CA LYS A 286 3.51 1.97 -9.76
C LYS A 286 4.43 3.11 -10.19
N ASN A 287 4.82 3.18 -11.46
CA ASN A 287 5.77 4.18 -11.93
C ASN A 287 5.15 5.59 -11.92
N ILE A 288 3.98 5.75 -12.53
CA ILE A 288 3.29 7.04 -12.55
C ILE A 288 2.74 7.40 -11.17
N PHE A 289 2.24 6.41 -10.41
CA PHE A 289 1.83 6.63 -9.02
C PHE A 289 2.98 7.17 -8.18
N ASN A 290 4.13 6.50 -8.20
CA ASN A 290 5.29 6.91 -7.41
C ASN A 290 5.80 8.30 -7.81
N SER A 291 5.90 8.61 -9.11
CA SER A 291 6.36 9.93 -9.57
C SER A 291 5.39 11.04 -9.20
N THR A 292 4.09 10.85 -9.42
CA THR A 292 3.07 11.86 -9.10
C THR A 292 2.99 12.14 -7.60
N VAL A 293 3.01 11.08 -6.76
CA VAL A 293 3.02 11.24 -5.30
C VAL A 293 4.30 11.92 -4.84
N LEU A 294 5.46 11.57 -5.41
CA LEU A 294 6.73 12.22 -5.07
C LEU A 294 6.71 13.71 -5.41
N ASP A 295 6.23 14.08 -6.59
CA ASP A 295 6.10 15.47 -7.03
C ASP A 295 5.15 16.25 -6.12
N PHE A 296 4.01 15.68 -5.77
CA PHE A 296 3.08 16.27 -4.81
C PHE A 296 3.76 16.49 -3.44
N LEU A 297 4.50 15.52 -2.93
CA LEU A 297 5.16 15.64 -1.62
C LEU A 297 6.26 16.71 -1.62
N LYS A 298 6.96 16.92 -2.73
CA LYS A 298 8.05 17.91 -2.86
C LYS A 298 7.55 19.32 -3.18
N THR A 299 6.45 19.43 -3.93
CA THR A 299 5.95 20.72 -4.42
C THR A 299 5.15 21.46 -3.35
N PRO A 300 5.42 22.73 -3.04
CA PRO A 300 4.59 23.53 -2.15
C PRO A 300 3.14 23.60 -2.64
N TYR A 301 2.18 23.71 -1.70
CA TYR A 301 0.77 23.90 -2.07
C TYR A 301 0.60 25.22 -2.82
N ARG A 302 -0.01 25.17 -3.99
CA ARG A 302 -0.36 26.33 -4.79
C ARG A 302 -1.89 26.46 -4.83
N LYS A 303 -2.42 27.58 -4.34
CA LYS A 303 -3.81 27.96 -4.57
C LYS A 303 -3.93 28.36 -6.04
N ILE A 304 -4.86 27.72 -6.73
CA ILE A 304 -5.22 28.10 -8.11
C ILE A 304 -6.36 29.10 -7.97
N GLU A 305 -6.18 30.28 -8.55
CA GLU A 305 -7.19 31.35 -8.59
C GLU A 305 -8.22 31.08 -9.67
#